data_628ac345dd0a20dcf1a3833f36290565
#
_entry.id   628ac345dd0a20dcf1a3833f36290565
#
_cell.length_a   1.000
_cell.length_b   1.000
_cell.length_c   1.000
_cell.angle_alpha   90.00
_cell.angle_beta   90.00
_cell.angle_gamma   90.00
#
_symmetry.space_group_name_H-M   'P 1'
#
loop_
_entity.id
_entity.type
_entity.pdbx_description
1 polymer ?
#
loop_
_entity_poly.entity_id
_entity_poly.type
_entity_poly.pdbx_seq_one_letter_code
_entity_poly.pdbx_strand_id
1 'polypeptide(L)'
;MNLHEYQAKQLFAEYGLPVSKGIAVDNAAAAAAAATQIGGDKWVVKAQVHAGGRGKAGGVKLVDSPAEASAFAAKWLGKNLVTYQTDAKGQPVSRILVEACTDIAQELYLGAVIDRSSRRIVFMASVEGGVEIEKVAAETPEKILKVTIDPLTGAQPFQGRDLAFRLGLNATQVKQFTNLFLGLAKLFVDLDLALLEINPLVITDEGNLHCLDGKINIDGNALYRQPKLREMHDPSQDDEREAHAASWDLNYVALDGNIGCMVNGAGLAMGTMDIVQLHGGSPANFLDVGGGATKERVTEAFKIILSDKNVKAVLVNIFGGIVRCDLIAEGIIGAVKEVGVNVPVVVRLEGNNAERGREVLQESGFNIIAASSLTDAAEKVVAAAGGAK
;
A
#
# COMPACT_ATOMS: atom_id res chain seq x y z
N MET A 1 5.99 1.24 -2.72
CA MET A 1 5.37 2.29 -3.57
C MET A 1 4.46 1.63 -4.59
N ASN A 2 3.19 2.01 -4.63
CA ASN A 2 2.24 1.49 -5.63
C ASN A 2 2.36 2.26 -6.94
N LEU A 3 2.03 1.58 -8.05
CA LEU A 3 1.88 2.18 -9.37
C LEU A 3 0.41 2.17 -9.81
N HIS A 4 0.03 3.15 -10.63
CA HIS A 4 -1.23 3.09 -11.37
C HIS A 4 -1.21 1.96 -12.42
N GLU A 5 -2.37 1.45 -12.80
CA GLU A 5 -2.50 0.41 -13.82
C GLU A 5 -1.81 0.77 -15.14
N TYR A 6 -1.98 2.04 -15.61
CA TYR A 6 -1.34 2.46 -16.86
C TYR A 6 0.19 2.41 -16.80
N GLN A 7 0.79 2.72 -15.63
CA GLN A 7 2.23 2.63 -15.41
C GLN A 7 2.69 1.17 -15.35
N ALA A 8 1.93 0.31 -14.66
CA ALA A 8 2.20 -1.13 -14.64
C ALA A 8 2.19 -1.73 -16.02
N LYS A 9 1.18 -1.39 -16.86
CA LYS A 9 1.09 -1.85 -18.25
C LYS A 9 2.20 -1.29 -19.14
N GLN A 10 2.66 -0.07 -18.89
CA GLN A 10 3.84 0.49 -19.56
C GLN A 10 5.08 -0.38 -19.33
N LEU A 11 5.33 -0.75 -18.06
CA LEU A 11 6.43 -1.64 -17.69
C LEU A 11 6.25 -3.03 -18.30
N PHE A 12 5.02 -3.57 -18.33
CA PHE A 12 4.75 -4.84 -19.01
C PHE A 12 5.12 -4.78 -20.49
N ALA A 13 4.74 -3.71 -21.18
CA ALA A 13 5.10 -3.52 -22.60
C ALA A 13 6.61 -3.40 -22.82
N GLU A 14 7.35 -2.71 -21.94
CA GLU A 14 8.82 -2.61 -22.01
C GLU A 14 9.51 -3.97 -21.89
N TYR A 15 8.89 -4.91 -21.15
CA TYR A 15 9.38 -6.30 -21.02
C TYR A 15 8.77 -7.26 -22.06
N GLY A 16 8.10 -6.71 -23.10
CA GLY A 16 7.56 -7.50 -24.21
C GLY A 16 6.33 -8.34 -23.86
N LEU A 17 5.61 -7.98 -22.78
CA LEU A 17 4.41 -8.67 -22.36
C LEU A 17 3.18 -8.15 -23.13
N PRO A 18 2.18 -9.01 -23.41
CA PRO A 18 1.01 -8.62 -24.19
C PRO A 18 0.06 -7.75 -23.36
N VAL A 19 -0.06 -6.48 -23.75
CA VAL A 19 -0.98 -5.50 -23.18
C VAL A 19 -1.75 -4.76 -24.25
N SER A 20 -2.95 -4.28 -23.95
CA SER A 20 -3.75 -3.46 -24.87
C SER A 20 -3.09 -2.10 -25.10
N LYS A 21 -3.31 -1.53 -26.30
CA LYS A 21 -2.98 -0.12 -26.53
C LYS A 21 -3.82 0.75 -25.62
N GLY A 22 -3.16 1.59 -24.83
CA GLY A 22 -3.83 2.48 -23.87
C GLY A 22 -3.13 3.82 -23.79
N ILE A 23 -3.90 4.86 -23.50
CA ILE A 23 -3.42 6.23 -23.30
C ILE A 23 -4.03 6.77 -22.01
N ALA A 24 -3.19 7.14 -21.07
CA ALA A 24 -3.60 7.80 -19.84
C ALA A 24 -3.76 9.31 -20.09
N VAL A 25 -4.88 9.88 -19.63
CA VAL A 25 -5.26 11.26 -19.88
C VAL A 25 -5.72 11.93 -18.57
N ASP A 26 -5.60 13.25 -18.51
CA ASP A 26 -5.94 14.09 -17.34
C ASP A 26 -7.07 15.09 -17.59
N ASN A 27 -7.68 15.05 -18.78
CA ASN A 27 -8.83 15.88 -19.11
C ASN A 27 -9.78 15.19 -20.09
N ALA A 28 -11.03 15.66 -20.14
CA ALA A 28 -12.09 15.07 -20.93
C ALA A 28 -11.86 15.15 -22.47
N ALA A 29 -11.28 16.24 -22.94
CA ALA A 29 -10.99 16.40 -24.37
C ALA A 29 -9.91 15.41 -24.83
N ALA A 30 -8.88 15.23 -24.00
CA ALA A 30 -7.82 14.25 -24.24
C ALA A 30 -8.35 12.81 -24.26
N ALA A 31 -9.40 12.49 -23.48
CA ALA A 31 -10.00 11.15 -23.50
C ALA A 31 -10.67 10.83 -24.86
N ALA A 32 -11.38 11.79 -25.46
CA ALA A 32 -11.94 11.63 -26.82
C ALA A 32 -10.84 11.50 -27.86
N ALA A 33 -9.79 12.32 -27.77
CA ALA A 33 -8.65 12.26 -28.67
C ALA A 33 -7.91 10.92 -28.58
N ALA A 34 -7.70 10.41 -27.35
CA ALA A 34 -7.07 9.11 -27.09
C ALA A 34 -7.87 7.96 -27.73
N ALA A 35 -9.19 7.93 -27.56
CA ALA A 35 -10.05 6.93 -28.21
C ALA A 35 -9.90 6.95 -29.74
N THR A 36 -9.90 8.14 -30.32
CA THR A 36 -9.70 8.31 -31.78
C THR A 36 -8.31 7.84 -32.22
N GLN A 37 -7.26 8.16 -31.45
CA GLN A 37 -5.87 7.78 -31.73
C GLN A 37 -5.63 6.26 -31.62
N ILE A 38 -6.26 5.61 -30.62
CA ILE A 38 -6.19 4.16 -30.44
C ILE A 38 -6.82 3.45 -31.63
N GLY A 39 -7.92 4.00 -32.17
CA GLY A 39 -8.70 3.41 -33.26
C GLY A 39 -9.65 2.33 -32.73
N GLY A 40 -10.38 1.71 -33.66
CA GLY A 40 -11.43 0.73 -33.32
C GLY A 40 -12.81 1.38 -33.13
N ASP A 41 -13.74 0.61 -32.65
CA ASP A 41 -15.15 0.99 -32.44
C ASP A 41 -15.62 0.89 -30.98
N LYS A 42 -14.79 0.29 -30.11
CA LYS A 42 -15.05 0.13 -28.68
C LYS A 42 -13.79 0.33 -27.84
N TRP A 43 -13.96 0.95 -26.71
CA TRP A 43 -12.88 1.20 -25.76
C TRP A 43 -13.32 0.91 -24.34
N VAL A 44 -12.36 0.59 -23.48
CA VAL A 44 -12.56 0.56 -22.05
C VAL A 44 -11.93 1.80 -21.43
N VAL A 45 -12.71 2.53 -20.61
CA VAL A 45 -12.24 3.69 -19.86
C VAL A 45 -12.18 3.36 -18.39
N LYS A 46 -11.01 3.61 -17.76
CA LYS A 46 -10.72 3.17 -16.40
C LYS A 46 -10.17 4.32 -15.55
N ALA A 47 -10.86 4.64 -14.46
CA ALA A 47 -10.34 5.57 -13.46
C ALA A 47 -9.07 4.99 -12.81
N GLN A 48 -8.04 5.81 -12.68
CA GLN A 48 -6.74 5.39 -12.13
C GLN A 48 -6.67 5.77 -10.66
N VAL A 49 -6.70 4.77 -9.79
CA VAL A 49 -6.53 4.86 -8.33
C VAL A 49 -5.77 3.63 -7.83
N HIS A 50 -5.08 3.75 -6.69
CA HIS A 50 -4.33 2.64 -6.07
C HIS A 50 -5.24 1.68 -5.27
N ALA A 51 -6.44 1.42 -5.77
CA ALA A 51 -7.40 0.51 -5.13
C ALA A 51 -8.00 -0.47 -6.14
N GLY A 52 -8.25 -1.71 -5.69
CA GLY A 52 -9.02 -2.70 -6.43
C GLY A 52 -10.54 -2.43 -6.38
N GLY A 53 -11.31 -3.22 -7.13
CA GLY A 53 -12.77 -3.13 -7.13
C GLY A 53 -13.35 -1.95 -7.92
N ARG A 54 -12.54 -1.28 -8.72
CA ARG A 54 -12.94 -0.12 -9.55
C ARG A 54 -14.15 -0.40 -10.44
N GLY A 55 -14.23 -1.60 -11.01
CA GLY A 55 -15.37 -2.01 -11.86
C GLY A 55 -16.70 -1.96 -11.11
N LYS A 56 -16.76 -2.56 -9.90
CA LYS A 56 -17.95 -2.56 -9.05
C LYS A 56 -18.34 -1.16 -8.57
N ALA A 57 -17.35 -0.27 -8.43
CA ALA A 57 -17.56 1.13 -8.04
C ALA A 57 -17.90 2.07 -9.21
N GLY A 58 -18.06 1.56 -10.44
CA GLY A 58 -18.34 2.35 -11.64
C GLY A 58 -17.14 3.13 -12.17
N GLY A 59 -15.92 2.83 -11.70
CA GLY A 59 -14.66 3.38 -12.18
C GLY A 59 -14.11 2.71 -13.44
N VAL A 60 -14.85 1.78 -14.03
CA VAL A 60 -14.54 1.14 -15.32
C VAL A 60 -15.81 1.10 -16.16
N LYS A 61 -15.71 1.46 -17.44
CA LYS A 61 -16.85 1.45 -18.37
C LYS A 61 -16.38 1.09 -19.78
N LEU A 62 -17.17 0.24 -20.46
CA LEU A 62 -17.10 0.06 -21.91
C LEU A 62 -17.80 1.23 -22.58
N VAL A 63 -17.20 1.79 -23.63
CA VAL A 63 -17.72 2.92 -24.39
C VAL A 63 -17.62 2.66 -25.89
N ASP A 64 -18.62 3.12 -26.64
CA ASP A 64 -18.76 2.88 -28.09
C ASP A 64 -18.47 4.16 -28.90
N SER A 65 -18.08 5.26 -28.26
CA SER A 65 -17.75 6.49 -28.95
C SER A 65 -16.71 7.33 -28.17
N PRO A 66 -15.89 8.15 -28.87
CA PRO A 66 -14.99 9.12 -28.22
C PRO A 66 -15.74 10.12 -27.31
N ALA A 67 -16.99 10.47 -27.64
CA ALA A 67 -17.82 11.34 -26.83
C ALA A 67 -18.18 10.71 -25.48
N GLU A 68 -18.43 9.41 -25.44
CA GLU A 68 -18.66 8.68 -24.17
C GLU A 68 -17.39 8.58 -23.33
N ALA A 69 -16.21 8.39 -23.97
CA ALA A 69 -14.93 8.42 -23.27
C ALA A 69 -14.70 9.80 -22.60
N SER A 70 -14.99 10.88 -23.33
CA SER A 70 -14.95 12.24 -22.79
C SER A 70 -15.92 12.45 -21.62
N ALA A 71 -17.17 11.98 -21.75
CA ALA A 71 -18.19 12.09 -20.71
C ALA A 71 -17.79 11.32 -19.43
N PHE A 72 -17.21 10.13 -19.57
CA PHE A 72 -16.68 9.36 -18.46
C PHE A 72 -15.51 10.10 -17.74
N ALA A 73 -14.58 10.65 -18.51
CA ALA A 73 -13.49 11.43 -17.96
C ALA A 73 -13.99 12.68 -17.19
N ALA A 74 -14.95 13.40 -17.77
CA ALA A 74 -15.58 14.56 -17.11
C ALA A 74 -16.34 14.17 -15.82
N LYS A 75 -16.88 12.95 -15.77
CA LYS A 75 -17.58 12.43 -14.58
C LYS A 75 -16.60 12.19 -13.43
N TRP A 76 -15.42 11.62 -13.70
CA TRP A 76 -14.55 11.10 -12.66
C TRP A 76 -13.36 11.98 -12.31
N LEU A 77 -12.77 12.69 -13.26
CA LEU A 77 -11.61 13.54 -13.00
C LEU A 77 -11.91 14.61 -11.93
N GLY A 78 -11.01 14.73 -10.97
CA GLY A 78 -11.15 15.62 -9.82
C GLY A 78 -12.15 15.17 -8.75
N LYS A 79 -12.64 13.92 -8.82
CA LYS A 79 -13.51 13.34 -7.80
C LYS A 79 -12.84 12.12 -7.16
N ASN A 80 -13.34 11.73 -6.00
CA ASN A 80 -12.88 10.53 -5.32
C ASN A 80 -13.70 9.30 -5.76
N LEU A 81 -13.02 8.21 -6.00
CA LEU A 81 -13.60 6.90 -6.24
C LEU A 81 -13.55 6.09 -4.94
N VAL A 82 -14.71 5.71 -4.43
CA VAL A 82 -14.88 4.84 -3.26
C VAL A 82 -15.04 3.41 -3.74
N THR A 83 -14.17 2.51 -3.27
CA THR A 83 -14.26 1.07 -3.51
C THR A 83 -14.31 0.32 -2.19
N TYR A 84 -14.49 -1.00 -2.21
CA TYR A 84 -14.43 -1.80 -0.98
C TYR A 84 -13.03 -1.89 -0.35
N GLN A 85 -12.00 -1.44 -1.07
CA GLN A 85 -10.61 -1.40 -0.57
C GLN A 85 -10.19 -0.01 -0.08
N THR A 86 -11.04 1.01 -0.25
CA THR A 86 -10.76 2.36 0.24
C THR A 86 -11.53 2.65 1.53
N ASP A 87 -11.13 3.68 2.23
CA ASP A 87 -11.97 4.30 3.26
C ASP A 87 -13.22 4.98 2.65
N ALA A 88 -14.06 5.57 3.50
CA ALA A 88 -15.28 6.26 3.07
C ALA A 88 -15.01 7.55 2.26
N LYS A 89 -13.81 8.12 2.31
CA LYS A 89 -13.42 9.27 1.49
C LYS A 89 -13.10 8.85 0.07
N GLY A 90 -12.64 7.61 -0.15
CA GLY A 90 -12.14 7.11 -1.42
C GLY A 90 -10.80 7.74 -1.82
N GLN A 91 -10.36 7.43 -3.03
CA GLN A 91 -9.10 7.94 -3.58
C GLN A 91 -9.34 8.89 -4.76
N PRO A 92 -8.57 9.98 -4.89
CA PRO A 92 -8.76 10.98 -5.92
C PRO A 92 -8.41 10.40 -7.30
N VAL A 93 -9.27 10.68 -8.29
CA VAL A 93 -9.05 10.30 -9.69
C VAL A 93 -8.39 11.46 -10.41
N SER A 94 -7.08 11.38 -10.63
CA SER A 94 -6.30 12.38 -11.37
C SER A 94 -6.13 12.01 -12.85
N ARG A 95 -6.35 10.74 -13.21
CA ARG A 95 -6.16 10.22 -14.58
C ARG A 95 -7.22 9.19 -14.95
N ILE A 96 -7.51 9.15 -16.25
CA ILE A 96 -8.32 8.11 -16.89
C ILE A 96 -7.45 7.37 -17.89
N LEU A 97 -7.43 6.05 -17.84
CA LEU A 97 -6.86 5.21 -18.90
C LEU A 97 -7.94 4.94 -19.92
N VAL A 98 -7.70 5.32 -21.17
CA VAL A 98 -8.50 4.93 -22.34
C VAL A 98 -7.76 3.81 -23.03
N GLU A 99 -8.41 2.67 -23.26
CA GLU A 99 -7.76 1.46 -23.71
C GLU A 99 -8.59 0.76 -24.79
N ALA A 100 -7.91 0.13 -25.77
CA ALA A 100 -8.59 -0.71 -26.77
C ALA A 100 -9.34 -1.86 -26.05
N CYS A 101 -10.56 -2.12 -26.47
CA CYS A 101 -11.33 -3.24 -25.94
C CYS A 101 -10.67 -4.57 -26.31
N THR A 102 -10.71 -5.53 -25.39
CA THR A 102 -10.21 -6.90 -25.59
C THR A 102 -11.39 -7.84 -25.38
N ASP A 103 -11.66 -8.70 -26.36
CA ASP A 103 -12.69 -9.74 -26.23
C ASP A 103 -12.14 -10.89 -25.39
N ILE A 104 -12.90 -11.33 -24.39
CA ILE A 104 -12.45 -12.22 -23.32
C ILE A 104 -13.19 -13.54 -23.40
N ALA A 105 -12.45 -14.62 -23.73
CA ALA A 105 -12.98 -15.98 -23.69
C ALA A 105 -12.89 -16.60 -22.30
N GLN A 106 -11.79 -16.31 -21.54
CA GLN A 106 -11.58 -16.84 -20.19
C GLN A 106 -10.72 -15.88 -19.37
N GLU A 107 -11.04 -15.76 -18.10
CA GLU A 107 -10.25 -15.02 -17.11
C GLU A 107 -9.41 -15.97 -16.25
N LEU A 108 -8.16 -15.61 -16.00
CA LEU A 108 -7.21 -16.30 -15.16
C LEU A 108 -6.63 -15.31 -14.15
N TYR A 109 -6.06 -15.82 -13.08
CA TYR A 109 -5.26 -15.05 -12.13
C TYR A 109 -3.77 -15.40 -12.29
N LEU A 110 -2.92 -14.37 -12.23
CA LEU A 110 -1.48 -14.54 -12.12
C LEU A 110 -0.90 -13.46 -11.21
N GLY A 111 -0.16 -13.87 -10.20
CA GLY A 111 0.50 -12.94 -9.29
C GLY A 111 1.87 -13.44 -8.85
N ALA A 112 2.67 -12.55 -8.31
CA ALA A 112 3.96 -12.86 -7.70
C ALA A 112 4.17 -12.01 -6.46
N VAL A 113 4.70 -12.61 -5.41
CA VAL A 113 5.03 -11.95 -4.14
C VAL A 113 6.35 -12.48 -3.58
N ILE A 114 6.94 -11.72 -2.67
CA ILE A 114 8.04 -12.24 -1.84
C ILE A 114 7.42 -13.00 -0.66
N ASP A 115 7.60 -14.32 -0.64
CA ASP A 115 7.28 -15.14 0.52
C ASP A 115 8.37 -14.99 1.57
N ARG A 116 8.02 -14.37 2.69
CA ARG A 116 8.96 -14.07 3.78
C ARG A 116 9.44 -15.33 4.50
N SER A 117 8.61 -16.39 4.54
CA SER A 117 8.93 -17.65 5.21
C SER A 117 10.02 -18.40 4.46
N SER A 118 9.87 -18.58 3.15
CA SER A 118 10.86 -19.24 2.29
C SER A 118 11.97 -18.30 1.80
N ARG A 119 11.78 -16.97 1.93
CA ARG A 119 12.67 -15.92 1.39
C ARG A 119 12.86 -16.07 -0.12
N ARG A 120 11.76 -16.33 -0.83
CA ARG A 120 11.73 -16.59 -2.28
C ARG A 120 10.62 -15.78 -2.92
N ILE A 121 10.77 -15.55 -4.21
CA ILE A 121 9.66 -15.08 -5.04
C ILE A 121 8.75 -16.29 -5.29
N VAL A 122 7.46 -16.14 -5.01
CA VAL A 122 6.44 -17.15 -5.27
C VAL A 122 5.47 -16.61 -6.31
N PHE A 123 5.38 -17.30 -7.43
CA PHE A 123 4.32 -17.09 -8.40
C PHE A 123 3.09 -17.89 -8.02
N MET A 124 1.94 -17.27 -8.16
CA MET A 124 0.62 -17.85 -7.91
C MET A 124 -0.23 -17.71 -9.16
N ALA A 125 -0.90 -18.79 -9.55
CA ALA A 125 -1.81 -18.77 -10.70
C ALA A 125 -3.09 -19.52 -10.37
N SER A 126 -4.22 -19.11 -10.95
CA SER A 126 -5.52 -19.78 -10.78
C SER A 126 -6.36 -19.64 -12.05
N VAL A 127 -7.27 -20.60 -12.24
CA VAL A 127 -8.35 -20.50 -13.25
C VAL A 127 -9.48 -19.58 -12.80
N GLU A 128 -9.48 -19.15 -11.55
CA GLU A 128 -10.42 -18.20 -10.97
C GLU A 128 -9.85 -16.78 -11.14
N GLY A 129 -10.04 -16.17 -12.31
CA GLY A 129 -9.66 -14.80 -12.61
C GLY A 129 -10.81 -13.81 -12.39
N GLY A 130 -10.50 -12.50 -12.36
CA GLY A 130 -11.50 -11.43 -12.24
C GLY A 130 -12.22 -11.38 -10.89
N VAL A 131 -11.81 -12.16 -9.91
CA VAL A 131 -12.41 -12.26 -8.57
C VAL A 131 -11.42 -11.87 -7.47
N GLU A 132 -11.93 -11.75 -6.24
CA GLU A 132 -11.10 -11.49 -5.06
C GLU A 132 -10.30 -12.76 -4.72
N ILE A 133 -9.01 -12.78 -5.08
CA ILE A 133 -8.16 -13.97 -4.95
C ILE A 133 -7.96 -14.38 -3.49
N GLU A 134 -8.07 -13.44 -2.54
CA GLU A 134 -7.99 -13.70 -1.11
C GLU A 134 -9.13 -14.62 -0.64
N LYS A 135 -10.33 -14.48 -1.22
CA LYS A 135 -11.44 -15.40 -0.96
C LYS A 135 -11.17 -16.78 -1.51
N VAL A 136 -10.65 -16.87 -2.74
CA VAL A 136 -10.25 -18.16 -3.32
C VAL A 136 -9.19 -18.82 -2.45
N ALA A 137 -8.21 -18.06 -1.93
CA ALA A 137 -7.18 -18.55 -1.04
C ALA A 137 -7.72 -19.06 0.30
N ALA A 138 -8.77 -18.44 0.82
CA ALA A 138 -9.40 -18.84 2.09
C ALA A 138 -10.35 -20.03 1.95
N GLU A 139 -11.18 -20.04 0.89
CA GLU A 139 -12.26 -21.01 0.71
C GLU A 139 -11.83 -22.25 -0.07
N THR A 140 -10.95 -22.09 -1.08
CA THR A 140 -10.50 -23.15 -1.99
C THR A 140 -9.00 -23.03 -2.30
N PRO A 141 -8.11 -23.12 -1.30
CA PRO A 141 -6.67 -22.89 -1.45
C PRO A 141 -6.00 -23.83 -2.48
N GLU A 142 -6.56 -25.00 -2.74
CA GLU A 142 -6.09 -25.95 -3.76
C GLU A 142 -6.22 -25.42 -5.19
N LYS A 143 -7.07 -24.42 -5.45
CA LYS A 143 -7.19 -23.76 -6.75
C LYS A 143 -6.06 -22.77 -7.02
N ILE A 144 -5.26 -22.44 -6.01
CA ILE A 144 -4.11 -21.56 -6.18
C ILE A 144 -2.86 -22.39 -6.40
N LEU A 145 -2.42 -22.44 -7.63
CA LEU A 145 -1.19 -23.11 -8.03
C LEU A 145 0.00 -22.22 -7.67
N LYS A 146 1.06 -22.79 -7.08
CA LYS A 146 2.24 -22.06 -6.65
C LYS A 146 3.50 -22.61 -7.27
N VAL A 147 4.42 -21.71 -7.63
CA VAL A 147 5.78 -22.01 -8.05
C VAL A 147 6.75 -21.06 -7.37
N THR A 148 7.76 -21.61 -6.75
CA THR A 148 8.80 -20.87 -6.04
C THR A 148 10.01 -20.68 -6.95
N ILE A 149 10.52 -19.44 -7.03
CA ILE A 149 11.70 -19.10 -7.79
C ILE A 149 12.91 -19.09 -6.86
N ASP A 150 13.94 -19.86 -7.20
CA ASP A 150 15.21 -19.79 -6.51
C ASP A 150 15.98 -18.54 -6.97
N PRO A 151 16.45 -17.67 -6.07
CA PRO A 151 17.09 -16.41 -6.44
C PRO A 151 18.47 -16.61 -7.11
N LEU A 152 19.09 -17.78 -6.97
CA LEU A 152 20.40 -18.07 -7.60
C LEU A 152 20.22 -18.52 -9.06
N THR A 153 19.22 -19.37 -9.31
CA THR A 153 18.98 -19.91 -10.66
C THR A 153 18.00 -19.10 -11.48
N GLY A 154 17.22 -18.23 -10.82
CA GLY A 154 16.13 -17.48 -11.42
C GLY A 154 14.97 -18.37 -11.89
N ALA A 155 14.01 -17.76 -12.57
CA ALA A 155 12.87 -18.48 -13.14
C ALA A 155 13.32 -19.34 -14.31
N GLN A 156 12.81 -20.58 -14.35
CA GLN A 156 13.17 -21.55 -15.38
C GLN A 156 11.97 -21.87 -16.30
N PRO A 157 12.20 -22.11 -17.61
CA PRO A 157 11.10 -22.38 -18.56
C PRO A 157 10.20 -23.54 -18.16
N PHE A 158 10.73 -24.57 -17.51
CA PHE A 158 9.91 -25.72 -17.08
C PHE A 158 8.88 -25.34 -16.03
N GLN A 159 9.19 -24.36 -15.17
CA GLN A 159 8.27 -23.89 -14.13
C GLN A 159 7.05 -23.20 -14.75
N GLY A 160 7.28 -22.36 -15.79
CA GLY A 160 6.20 -21.74 -16.55
C GLY A 160 5.34 -22.77 -17.29
N ARG A 161 5.97 -23.80 -17.87
CA ARG A 161 5.23 -24.91 -18.53
C ARG A 161 4.41 -25.72 -17.53
N ASP A 162 4.97 -26.04 -16.35
CA ASP A 162 4.24 -26.77 -15.30
C ASP A 162 2.97 -26.03 -14.87
N LEU A 163 3.09 -24.74 -14.56
CA LEU A 163 1.93 -23.90 -14.22
C LEU A 163 0.91 -23.88 -15.37
N ALA A 164 1.37 -23.69 -16.61
CA ALA A 164 0.50 -23.62 -17.76
C ALA A 164 -0.30 -24.91 -18.00
N PHE A 165 0.35 -26.09 -17.86
CA PHE A 165 -0.34 -27.37 -17.95
C PHE A 165 -1.35 -27.58 -16.82
N ARG A 166 -1.01 -27.18 -15.61
CA ARG A 166 -1.93 -27.27 -14.45
C ARG A 166 -3.10 -26.31 -14.56
N LEU A 167 -2.96 -25.19 -15.27
CA LEU A 167 -4.06 -24.29 -15.64
C LEU A 167 -4.93 -24.83 -16.79
N GLY A 168 -4.57 -25.95 -17.39
CA GLY A 168 -5.31 -26.55 -18.51
C GLY A 168 -5.10 -25.86 -19.86
N LEU A 169 -4.01 -25.10 -20.03
CA LEU A 169 -3.72 -24.34 -21.24
C LEU A 169 -3.31 -25.27 -22.39
N ASN A 170 -3.71 -24.92 -23.62
CA ASN A 170 -3.33 -25.66 -24.82
C ASN A 170 -1.85 -25.40 -25.21
N ALA A 171 -1.32 -26.15 -26.17
CA ALA A 171 0.10 -26.12 -26.55
C ALA A 171 0.61 -24.71 -26.97
N THR A 172 -0.22 -23.92 -27.67
CA THR A 172 0.13 -22.55 -28.05
C THR A 172 0.16 -21.64 -26.83
N GLN A 173 -0.84 -21.74 -25.96
CA GLN A 173 -0.96 -20.97 -24.74
C GLN A 173 0.14 -21.33 -23.74
N VAL A 174 0.54 -22.60 -23.62
CA VAL A 174 1.69 -23.03 -22.81
C VAL A 174 2.96 -22.30 -23.20
N LYS A 175 3.23 -22.15 -24.52
CA LYS A 175 4.39 -21.38 -25.01
C LYS A 175 4.27 -19.89 -24.65
N GLN A 176 3.09 -19.30 -24.88
CA GLN A 176 2.84 -17.90 -24.54
C GLN A 176 2.97 -17.65 -23.03
N PHE A 177 2.36 -18.51 -22.19
CA PHE A 177 2.42 -18.42 -20.74
C PHE A 177 3.86 -18.56 -20.21
N THR A 178 4.63 -19.50 -20.79
CA THR A 178 6.03 -19.67 -20.39
C THR A 178 6.85 -18.39 -20.64
N ASN A 179 6.67 -17.75 -21.79
CA ASN A 179 7.36 -16.50 -22.11
C ASN A 179 6.90 -15.36 -21.19
N LEU A 180 5.60 -15.26 -20.93
CA LEU A 180 5.00 -14.29 -20.02
C LEU A 180 5.54 -14.47 -18.60
N PHE A 181 5.55 -15.70 -18.08
CA PHE A 181 6.09 -16.03 -16.76
C PHE A 181 7.56 -15.62 -16.63
N LEU A 182 8.40 -15.93 -17.61
CA LEU A 182 9.82 -15.55 -17.59
C LEU A 182 10.02 -14.04 -17.68
N GLY A 183 9.23 -13.36 -18.51
CA GLY A 183 9.25 -11.89 -18.62
C GLY A 183 8.85 -11.22 -17.31
N LEU A 184 7.78 -11.70 -16.68
CA LEU A 184 7.33 -11.18 -15.37
C LEU A 184 8.32 -11.47 -14.25
N ALA A 185 8.95 -12.64 -14.23
CA ALA A 185 9.97 -12.97 -13.23
C ALA A 185 11.20 -12.06 -13.38
N LYS A 186 11.61 -11.79 -14.63
CA LYS A 186 12.68 -10.83 -14.90
C LYS A 186 12.31 -9.42 -14.47
N LEU A 187 11.12 -8.94 -14.82
CA LEU A 187 10.59 -7.64 -14.43
C LEU A 187 10.54 -7.50 -12.91
N PHE A 188 10.07 -8.55 -12.20
CA PHE A 188 9.98 -8.56 -10.75
C PHE A 188 11.32 -8.31 -10.06
N VAL A 189 12.38 -8.96 -10.56
CA VAL A 189 13.74 -8.83 -10.00
C VAL A 189 14.40 -7.52 -10.43
N ASP A 190 14.35 -7.17 -11.72
CA ASP A 190 15.01 -5.98 -12.26
C ASP A 190 14.49 -4.68 -11.65
N LEU A 191 13.20 -4.64 -11.32
CA LEU A 191 12.52 -3.45 -10.82
C LEU A 191 12.29 -3.46 -9.30
N ASP A 192 12.88 -4.43 -8.58
CA ASP A 192 12.73 -4.55 -7.12
C ASP A 192 11.27 -4.58 -6.67
N LEU A 193 10.45 -5.44 -7.26
CA LEU A 193 9.05 -5.51 -6.89
C LEU A 193 8.84 -6.24 -5.55
N ALA A 194 7.85 -5.81 -4.79
CA ALA A 194 7.33 -6.51 -3.63
C ALA A 194 6.07 -7.33 -3.97
N LEU A 195 5.30 -6.85 -4.95
CA LEU A 195 4.09 -7.49 -5.46
C LEU A 195 3.92 -7.18 -6.94
N LEU A 196 3.47 -8.17 -7.67
CA LEU A 196 2.97 -8.08 -9.04
C LEU A 196 1.68 -8.90 -9.13
N GLU A 197 0.63 -8.32 -9.71
CA GLU A 197 -0.64 -9.00 -9.89
C GLU A 197 -1.23 -8.64 -11.25
N ILE A 198 -1.72 -9.65 -11.95
CA ILE A 198 -2.49 -9.54 -13.19
C ILE A 198 -3.84 -10.22 -12.91
N ASN A 199 -4.86 -9.42 -12.69
CA ASN A 199 -6.18 -9.90 -12.31
C ASN A 199 -7.29 -9.10 -13.02
N PRO A 200 -7.75 -9.58 -14.22
CA PRO A 200 -7.42 -10.86 -14.80
C PRO A 200 -6.22 -10.85 -15.79
N LEU A 201 -5.54 -11.98 -15.88
CA LEU A 201 -4.87 -12.43 -17.09
C LEU A 201 -5.92 -13.12 -17.94
N VAL A 202 -6.07 -12.77 -19.21
CA VAL A 202 -7.15 -13.33 -20.03
C VAL A 202 -6.65 -14.17 -21.19
N ILE A 203 -7.48 -15.12 -21.61
CA ILE A 203 -7.42 -15.75 -22.91
C ILE A 203 -8.43 -14.99 -23.77
N THR A 204 -7.96 -14.41 -24.89
CA THR A 204 -8.82 -13.70 -25.83
C THR A 204 -9.62 -14.69 -26.69
N ASP A 205 -10.66 -14.23 -27.37
CA ASP A 205 -11.46 -15.06 -28.32
C ASP A 205 -10.59 -15.66 -29.42
N GLU A 206 -9.47 -15.04 -29.75
CA GLU A 206 -8.46 -15.58 -30.68
C GLU A 206 -7.58 -16.68 -30.04
N GLY A 207 -7.74 -16.94 -28.74
CA GLY A 207 -7.00 -17.94 -27.98
C GLY A 207 -5.62 -17.47 -27.48
N ASN A 208 -5.33 -16.17 -27.51
CA ASN A 208 -4.05 -15.62 -27.05
C ASN A 208 -4.12 -15.17 -25.58
N LEU A 209 -3.00 -15.27 -24.87
CA LEU A 209 -2.88 -14.70 -23.54
C LEU A 209 -2.67 -13.18 -23.59
N HIS A 210 -3.34 -12.45 -22.68
CA HIS A 210 -3.27 -11.01 -22.63
C HIS A 210 -3.38 -10.47 -21.19
N CYS A 211 -2.51 -9.52 -20.81
CA CYS A 211 -2.53 -8.88 -19.49
C CYS A 211 -3.57 -7.74 -19.50
N LEU A 212 -4.77 -8.00 -19.00
CA LEU A 212 -5.89 -7.05 -19.06
C LEU A 212 -5.82 -5.99 -17.98
N ASP A 213 -5.31 -6.31 -16.81
CA ASP A 213 -5.05 -5.40 -15.69
C ASP A 213 -3.62 -5.60 -15.19
N GLY A 214 -3.15 -4.72 -14.34
CA GLY A 214 -1.83 -4.83 -13.75
C GLY A 214 -1.74 -4.00 -12.47
N LYS A 215 -1.30 -4.66 -11.40
CA LYS A 215 -0.99 -4.04 -10.11
C LYS A 215 0.46 -4.34 -9.76
N ILE A 216 1.22 -3.29 -9.52
CA ILE A 216 2.63 -3.39 -9.13
C ILE A 216 2.84 -2.60 -7.84
N ASN A 217 3.53 -3.25 -6.90
CA ASN A 217 4.11 -2.58 -5.75
C ASN A 217 5.63 -2.75 -5.78
N ILE A 218 6.36 -1.66 -5.66
CA ILE A 218 7.82 -1.61 -5.66
C ILE A 218 8.30 -1.54 -4.22
N ASP A 219 9.37 -2.24 -3.89
CA ASP A 219 10.02 -2.12 -2.58
C ASP A 219 10.51 -0.68 -2.37
N GLY A 220 9.92 0.02 -1.42
CA GLY A 220 10.28 1.40 -1.09
C GLY A 220 11.77 1.57 -0.73
N ASN A 221 12.37 0.53 -0.12
CA ASN A 221 13.78 0.53 0.23
C ASN A 221 14.72 0.47 -0.98
N ALA A 222 14.23 0.08 -2.15
CA ALA A 222 15.00 -0.01 -3.37
C ALA A 222 14.91 1.26 -4.26
N LEU A 223 14.01 2.20 -3.95
CA LEU A 223 13.74 3.39 -4.78
C LEU A 223 14.98 4.26 -5.04
N TYR A 224 16.00 4.22 -4.15
CA TYR A 224 17.24 4.95 -4.36
C TYR A 224 18.01 4.51 -5.61
N ARG A 225 17.86 3.24 -6.02
CA ARG A 225 18.47 2.68 -7.23
C ARG A 225 17.50 2.56 -8.42
N GLN A 226 16.24 2.97 -8.23
CA GLN A 226 15.19 2.94 -9.25
C GLN A 226 14.66 4.37 -9.54
N PRO A 227 15.50 5.30 -10.06
CA PRO A 227 15.10 6.70 -10.22
C PRO A 227 13.90 6.89 -11.13
N LYS A 228 13.79 6.13 -12.25
CA LYS A 228 12.63 6.19 -13.14
C LYS A 228 11.33 5.82 -12.45
N LEU A 229 11.38 4.77 -11.62
CA LEU A 229 10.19 4.31 -10.90
C LEU A 229 9.79 5.32 -9.81
N ARG A 230 10.76 5.92 -9.14
CA ARG A 230 10.50 6.97 -8.14
C ARG A 230 9.76 8.17 -8.73
N GLU A 231 10.05 8.54 -10.00
CA GLU A 231 9.35 9.61 -10.71
C GLU A 231 7.90 9.26 -11.07
N MET A 232 7.53 7.97 -11.06
CA MET A 232 6.17 7.50 -11.29
C MET A 232 5.26 7.59 -10.04
N HIS A 233 5.81 7.96 -8.89
CA HIS A 233 5.05 8.10 -7.64
C HIS A 233 3.96 9.16 -7.76
N ASP A 234 2.75 8.81 -7.34
CA ASP A 234 1.62 9.74 -7.23
C ASP A 234 1.30 9.98 -5.74
N PRO A 235 1.82 11.07 -5.13
CA PRO A 235 1.61 11.35 -3.71
C PRO A 235 0.15 11.61 -3.36
N SER A 236 -0.73 11.90 -4.32
CA SER A 236 -2.16 12.10 -4.07
C SER A 236 -2.89 10.81 -3.67
N GLN A 237 -2.27 9.67 -3.91
CA GLN A 237 -2.79 8.33 -3.58
C GLN A 237 -2.32 7.83 -2.22
N ASP A 238 -1.36 8.50 -1.57
CA ASP A 238 -0.86 8.12 -0.25
C ASP A 238 -1.80 8.63 0.85
N ASP A 239 -1.74 8.01 2.03
CA ASP A 239 -2.36 8.60 3.23
C ASP A 239 -1.69 9.94 3.55
N GLU A 240 -2.48 11.00 3.74
CA GLU A 240 -1.99 12.35 3.98
C GLU A 240 -1.05 12.41 5.20
N ARG A 241 -1.29 11.58 6.21
CA ARG A 241 -0.46 11.50 7.43
C ARG A 241 0.87 10.81 7.14
N GLU A 242 0.86 9.74 6.33
CA GLU A 242 2.08 9.02 5.91
C GLU A 242 2.96 9.93 5.04
N ALA A 243 2.36 10.65 4.09
CA ALA A 243 3.06 11.60 3.24
C ALA A 243 3.64 12.77 4.05
N HIS A 244 2.89 13.30 5.02
CA HIS A 244 3.37 14.34 5.93
C HIS A 244 4.52 13.83 6.80
N ALA A 245 4.38 12.64 7.39
CA ALA A 245 5.43 12.03 8.21
C ALA A 245 6.73 11.84 7.41
N ALA A 246 6.63 11.37 6.19
CA ALA A 246 7.79 11.19 5.30
C ALA A 246 8.53 12.50 5.04
N SER A 247 7.84 13.64 4.95
CA SER A 247 8.46 14.96 4.77
C SER A 247 9.31 15.41 5.97
N TRP A 248 9.10 14.78 7.14
CA TRP A 248 9.83 15.01 8.39
C TRP A 248 10.80 13.87 8.75
N ASP A 249 11.09 12.96 7.81
CA ASP A 249 11.88 11.73 8.05
C ASP A 249 11.31 10.88 9.21
N LEU A 250 10.00 10.85 9.39
CA LEU A 250 9.31 10.01 10.34
C LEU A 250 8.77 8.77 9.62
N ASN A 251 8.90 7.60 10.26
CA ASN A 251 8.28 6.38 9.77
C ASN A 251 6.90 6.23 10.41
N TYR A 252 5.85 6.48 9.64
CA TYR A 252 4.46 6.41 10.08
C TYR A 252 3.67 5.46 9.21
N VAL A 253 2.82 4.64 9.85
CA VAL A 253 1.80 3.83 9.16
C VAL A 253 0.48 4.01 9.90
N ALA A 254 -0.57 4.37 9.18
CA ALA A 254 -1.92 4.51 9.71
C ALA A 254 -2.53 3.13 9.99
N LEU A 255 -3.21 2.98 11.13
CA LEU A 255 -3.96 1.79 11.53
C LEU A 255 -5.37 2.19 12.00
N ASP A 256 -6.25 1.20 12.19
CA ASP A 256 -7.66 1.43 12.49
C ASP A 256 -8.00 1.55 14.00
N GLY A 257 -7.00 1.71 14.85
CA GLY A 257 -7.20 1.76 16.30
C GLY A 257 -7.55 3.14 16.85
N ASN A 258 -7.48 3.25 18.18
CA ASN A 258 -7.80 4.47 18.94
C ASN A 258 -6.72 4.90 19.94
N ILE A 259 -5.58 4.21 19.96
CA ILE A 259 -4.43 4.56 20.80
C ILE A 259 -3.28 4.97 19.89
N GLY A 260 -2.94 6.26 19.90
CA GLY A 260 -1.77 6.78 19.20
C GLY A 260 -0.48 6.28 19.84
N CYS A 261 0.48 5.82 19.03
CA CYS A 261 1.76 5.32 19.50
C CYS A 261 2.91 6.15 18.92
N MET A 262 3.82 6.63 19.79
CA MET A 262 5.07 7.28 19.40
C MET A 262 6.25 6.62 20.10
N VAL A 263 7.19 6.11 19.31
CA VAL A 263 8.29 5.29 19.79
C VAL A 263 9.59 5.66 19.07
N ASN A 264 10.74 5.40 19.65
CA ASN A 264 12.02 5.51 18.97
C ASN A 264 12.61 4.13 18.70
N GLY A 265 12.52 3.72 17.44
CA GLY A 265 12.99 2.44 16.93
C GLY A 265 11.88 1.47 16.57
N ALA A 266 11.93 0.94 15.35
CA ALA A 266 10.88 0.11 14.77
C ALA A 266 10.57 -1.16 15.59
N GLY A 267 11.59 -1.82 16.15
CA GLY A 267 11.40 -3.01 17.01
C GLY A 267 10.65 -2.67 18.30
N LEU A 268 10.98 -1.53 18.92
CA LEU A 268 10.28 -1.06 20.11
C LEU A 268 8.84 -0.66 19.77
N ALA A 269 8.61 -0.06 18.61
CA ALA A 269 7.27 0.28 18.13
C ALA A 269 6.39 -0.95 17.96
N MET A 270 6.88 -2.00 17.30
CA MET A 270 6.15 -3.27 17.15
C MET A 270 5.83 -3.89 18.51
N GLY A 271 6.83 -4.02 19.40
CA GLY A 271 6.60 -4.55 20.74
C GLY A 271 5.64 -3.69 21.59
N THR A 272 5.62 -2.37 21.37
CA THR A 272 4.66 -1.47 22.04
C THR A 272 3.24 -1.70 21.54
N MET A 273 3.04 -1.88 20.23
CA MET A 273 1.73 -2.19 19.66
C MET A 273 1.24 -3.56 20.13
N ASP A 274 2.11 -4.57 20.15
CA ASP A 274 1.78 -5.92 20.62
C ASP A 274 1.29 -5.90 22.09
N ILE A 275 2.00 -5.20 22.97
CA ILE A 275 1.60 -5.15 24.37
C ILE A 275 0.30 -4.35 24.58
N VAL A 276 0.07 -3.30 23.79
CA VAL A 276 -1.21 -2.56 23.81
C VAL A 276 -2.36 -3.49 23.40
N GLN A 277 -2.19 -4.30 22.36
CA GLN A 277 -3.19 -5.28 21.94
C GLN A 277 -3.40 -6.38 22.97
N LEU A 278 -2.33 -6.88 23.59
CA LEU A 278 -2.41 -7.89 24.65
C LEU A 278 -3.26 -7.43 25.84
N HIS A 279 -3.22 -6.14 26.14
CA HIS A 279 -4.05 -5.52 27.21
C HIS A 279 -5.43 -5.03 26.71
N GLY A 280 -5.86 -5.43 25.51
CA GLY A 280 -7.18 -5.14 24.95
C GLY A 280 -7.32 -3.75 24.32
N GLY A 281 -6.21 -3.05 24.06
CA GLY A 281 -6.20 -1.80 23.31
C GLY A 281 -6.07 -2.01 21.81
N SER A 282 -6.27 -0.95 21.04
CA SER A 282 -6.15 -0.96 19.57
C SER A 282 -5.23 0.18 19.11
N PRO A 283 -4.00 -0.11 18.61
CA PRO A 283 -3.10 0.92 18.10
C PRO A 283 -3.68 1.63 16.87
N ALA A 284 -3.63 2.96 16.87
CA ALA A 284 -4.10 3.81 15.77
C ALA A 284 -3.02 4.03 14.70
N ASN A 285 -1.76 3.78 15.04
CA ASN A 285 -0.64 3.97 14.14
C ASN A 285 0.61 3.23 14.63
N PHE A 286 1.49 2.93 13.66
CA PHE A 286 2.91 2.77 13.91
C PHE A 286 3.59 4.14 13.73
N LEU A 287 4.46 4.55 14.65
CA LEU A 287 5.31 5.73 14.47
C LEU A 287 6.65 5.54 15.16
N ASP A 288 7.71 5.60 14.34
CA ASP A 288 9.10 5.61 14.79
C ASP A 288 9.72 6.98 14.51
N VAL A 289 10.09 7.68 15.57
CA VAL A 289 10.76 8.99 15.48
C VAL A 289 12.27 8.87 15.22
N GLY A 290 12.80 7.63 15.20
CA GLY A 290 14.22 7.36 14.98
C GLY A 290 15.13 7.71 16.14
N GLY A 291 16.41 7.32 16.02
CA GLY A 291 17.43 7.51 17.04
C GLY A 291 18.00 8.94 17.15
N GLY A 292 17.64 9.85 16.25
CA GLY A 292 18.09 11.25 16.21
C GLY A 292 16.96 12.26 16.35
N ALA A 293 15.88 11.92 17.06
CA ALA A 293 14.70 12.76 17.18
C ALA A 293 15.02 14.12 17.80
N THR A 294 14.73 15.21 17.07
CA THR A 294 14.77 16.57 17.58
C THR A 294 13.42 16.96 18.17
N LYS A 295 13.39 18.08 18.91
CA LYS A 295 12.16 18.63 19.46
C LYS A 295 11.11 18.89 18.38
N GLU A 296 11.54 19.41 17.21
CA GLU A 296 10.65 19.72 16.10
C GLU A 296 10.02 18.46 15.51
N ARG A 297 10.81 17.39 15.31
CA ARG A 297 10.32 16.10 14.80
C ARG A 297 9.32 15.46 15.77
N VAL A 298 9.60 15.52 17.08
CA VAL A 298 8.67 15.03 18.11
C VAL A 298 7.37 15.83 18.10
N THR A 299 7.44 17.15 17.92
CA THR A 299 6.26 18.01 17.84
C THR A 299 5.41 17.66 16.61
N GLU A 300 6.03 17.49 15.45
CA GLU A 300 5.31 17.08 14.23
C GLU A 300 4.74 15.66 14.34
N ALA A 301 5.47 14.72 14.95
CA ALA A 301 4.96 13.40 15.23
C ALA A 301 3.66 13.44 16.06
N PHE A 302 3.63 14.26 17.11
CA PHE A 302 2.42 14.47 17.92
C PHE A 302 1.27 15.06 17.11
N LYS A 303 1.54 16.08 16.27
CA LYS A 303 0.52 16.70 15.41
C LYS A 303 -0.10 15.66 14.47
N ILE A 304 0.74 14.81 13.86
CA ILE A 304 0.28 13.75 12.95
C ILE A 304 -0.62 12.76 13.69
N ILE A 305 -0.21 12.26 14.87
CA ILE A 305 -1.02 11.34 15.67
C ILE A 305 -2.36 11.97 16.02
N LEU A 306 -2.36 13.22 16.49
CA LEU A 306 -3.56 13.91 16.96
C LEU A 306 -4.46 14.44 15.82
N SER A 307 -3.99 14.41 14.58
CA SER A 307 -4.84 14.69 13.40
C SER A 307 -5.88 13.58 13.18
N ASP A 308 -5.62 12.36 13.69
CA ASP A 308 -6.61 11.28 13.66
C ASP A 308 -7.67 11.49 14.77
N LYS A 309 -8.89 11.73 14.33
CA LYS A 309 -10.05 11.94 15.23
C LYS A 309 -10.46 10.71 16.03
N ASN A 310 -10.00 9.53 15.64
CA ASN A 310 -10.26 8.28 16.36
C ASN A 310 -9.36 8.13 17.59
N VAL A 311 -8.24 8.85 17.65
CA VAL A 311 -7.29 8.76 18.77
C VAL A 311 -7.92 9.32 20.04
N LYS A 312 -8.00 8.47 21.08
CA LYS A 312 -8.57 8.77 22.40
C LYS A 312 -7.50 8.88 23.50
N ALA A 313 -6.33 8.29 23.28
CA ALA A 313 -5.18 8.39 24.15
C ALA A 313 -3.89 8.21 23.33
N VAL A 314 -2.78 8.72 23.84
CA VAL A 314 -1.46 8.58 23.22
C VAL A 314 -0.51 7.89 24.17
N LEU A 315 0.22 6.88 23.66
CA LEU A 315 1.34 6.23 24.34
C LEU A 315 2.66 6.69 23.71
N VAL A 316 3.48 7.34 24.52
CA VAL A 316 4.88 7.65 24.17
C VAL A 316 5.79 6.68 24.90
N ASN A 317 6.52 5.86 24.16
CA ASN A 317 7.44 4.88 24.73
C ASN A 317 8.84 5.08 24.15
N ILE A 318 9.72 5.68 24.94
CA ILE A 318 11.07 6.05 24.53
C ILE A 318 12.12 5.27 25.33
N PHE A 319 13.03 4.64 24.61
CA PHE A 319 14.26 4.10 25.17
C PHE A 319 15.44 4.99 24.78
N GLY A 320 15.97 5.72 25.75
CA GLY A 320 17.09 6.66 25.57
C GLY A 320 18.43 5.93 25.50
N GLY A 321 18.77 5.39 24.34
CA GLY A 321 20.11 4.94 24.05
C GLY A 321 20.96 6.12 23.54
N ILE A 322 20.81 6.44 22.27
CA ILE A 322 21.43 7.61 21.61
C ILE A 322 20.60 8.88 21.90
N VAL A 323 19.27 8.77 21.87
CA VAL A 323 18.34 9.87 22.17
C VAL A 323 18.28 10.13 23.67
N ARG A 324 18.32 11.39 24.05
CA ARG A 324 18.14 11.82 25.45
C ARG A 324 16.66 12.01 25.78
N CYS A 325 16.22 11.35 26.85
CA CYS A 325 14.82 11.41 27.28
C CYS A 325 14.36 12.81 27.73
N ASP A 326 15.24 13.65 28.24
CA ASP A 326 14.94 15.04 28.61
C ASP A 326 14.57 15.90 27.37
N LEU A 327 15.27 15.73 26.23
CA LEU A 327 14.95 16.42 24.98
C LEU A 327 13.59 15.96 24.41
N ILE A 328 13.30 14.67 24.52
CA ILE A 328 11.99 14.15 24.12
C ILE A 328 10.88 14.73 25.02
N ALA A 329 11.11 14.81 26.33
CA ALA A 329 10.17 15.43 27.26
C ALA A 329 9.88 16.90 26.90
N GLU A 330 10.89 17.68 26.54
CA GLU A 330 10.71 19.05 26.04
C GLU A 330 9.91 19.10 24.72
N GLY A 331 10.16 18.15 23.80
CA GLY A 331 9.40 18.01 22.57
C GLY A 331 7.92 17.70 22.82
N ILE A 332 7.62 16.78 23.75
CA ILE A 332 6.26 16.45 24.16
C ILE A 332 5.56 17.68 24.74
N ILE A 333 6.20 18.39 25.67
CA ILE A 333 5.66 19.60 26.27
C ILE A 333 5.40 20.67 25.21
N GLY A 334 6.36 20.85 24.29
CA GLY A 334 6.22 21.78 23.16
C GLY A 334 5.00 21.46 22.28
N ALA A 335 4.82 20.18 21.94
CA ALA A 335 3.69 19.71 21.14
C ALA A 335 2.36 19.88 21.89
N VAL A 336 2.29 19.47 23.15
CA VAL A 336 1.08 19.60 23.99
C VAL A 336 0.66 21.07 24.09
N LYS A 337 1.62 21.97 24.26
CA LYS A 337 1.37 23.42 24.33
C LYS A 337 0.91 24.00 23.00
N GLU A 338 1.53 23.61 21.89
CA GLU A 338 1.27 24.16 20.56
C GLU A 338 -0.05 23.64 19.96
N VAL A 339 -0.32 22.35 20.15
CA VAL A 339 -1.46 21.65 19.51
C VAL A 339 -2.72 21.71 20.38
N GLY A 340 -2.58 21.96 21.69
CA GLY A 340 -3.72 21.93 22.61
C GLY A 340 -4.28 20.54 22.83
N VAL A 341 -3.42 19.60 23.26
CA VAL A 341 -3.78 18.18 23.42
C VAL A 341 -4.92 17.99 24.41
N ASN A 342 -6.04 17.44 23.94
CA ASN A 342 -7.23 17.19 24.72
C ASN A 342 -7.41 15.71 25.12
N VAL A 343 -6.45 14.84 24.76
CA VAL A 343 -6.48 13.41 25.07
C VAL A 343 -5.42 13.08 26.13
N PRO A 344 -5.62 12.04 26.95
CA PRO A 344 -4.61 11.57 27.89
C PRO A 344 -3.33 11.15 27.17
N VAL A 345 -2.17 11.52 27.73
CA VAL A 345 -0.86 11.13 27.24
C VAL A 345 -0.15 10.30 28.29
N VAL A 346 0.12 9.04 28.00
CA VAL A 346 0.91 8.14 28.84
C VAL A 346 2.35 8.13 28.34
N VAL A 347 3.30 8.35 29.20
CA VAL A 347 4.71 8.46 28.83
C VAL A 347 5.56 7.49 29.64
N ARG A 348 6.29 6.62 28.93
CA ARG A 348 7.36 5.79 29.48
C ARG A 348 8.70 6.27 28.93
N LEU A 349 9.57 6.68 29.81
CA LEU A 349 10.95 7.04 29.49
C LEU A 349 11.90 6.10 30.23
N GLU A 350 12.83 5.50 29.48
CA GLU A 350 13.87 4.63 30.03
C GLU A 350 15.21 4.89 29.33
N GLY A 351 16.31 4.68 30.06
CA GLY A 351 17.67 4.88 29.54
C GLY A 351 18.23 6.27 29.83
N ASN A 352 18.97 6.86 28.89
CA ASN A 352 19.75 8.08 29.09
C ASN A 352 18.87 9.28 29.47
N ASN A 353 19.13 9.91 30.63
CA ASN A 353 18.40 11.05 31.19
C ASN A 353 16.90 10.78 31.43
N ALA A 354 16.48 9.52 31.63
CA ALA A 354 15.07 9.19 31.86
C ALA A 354 14.48 9.83 33.13
N GLU A 355 15.26 9.90 34.23
CA GLU A 355 14.82 10.57 35.47
C GLU A 355 14.59 12.06 35.23
N ARG A 356 15.54 12.74 34.60
CA ARG A 356 15.38 14.15 34.28
C ARG A 356 14.23 14.41 33.32
N GLY A 357 14.02 13.53 32.32
CA GLY A 357 12.86 13.61 31.43
C GLY A 357 11.53 13.49 32.17
N ARG A 358 11.43 12.56 33.14
CA ARG A 358 10.22 12.44 34.01
C ARG A 358 9.98 13.68 34.88
N GLU A 359 11.02 14.24 35.47
CA GLU A 359 10.92 15.48 36.24
C GLU A 359 10.39 16.64 35.39
N VAL A 360 10.98 16.82 34.18
CA VAL A 360 10.55 17.85 33.21
C VAL A 360 9.08 17.70 32.85
N LEU A 361 8.60 16.47 32.62
CA LEU A 361 7.19 16.20 32.33
C LEU A 361 6.28 16.53 33.54
N GLN A 362 6.70 16.16 34.76
CA GLN A 362 5.93 16.44 35.97
C GLN A 362 5.86 17.96 36.29
N GLU A 363 6.97 18.67 36.11
CA GLU A 363 7.05 20.13 36.31
C GLU A 363 6.23 20.92 35.25
N SER A 364 5.88 20.31 34.12
CA SER A 364 5.15 20.96 33.04
C SER A 364 3.72 21.41 33.37
N GLY A 365 3.11 20.78 34.38
CA GLY A 365 1.72 21.03 34.75
C GLY A 365 0.66 20.46 33.81
N PHE A 366 1.05 19.71 32.76
CA PHE A 366 0.14 19.04 31.83
C PHE A 366 -0.34 17.70 32.41
N ASN A 367 -1.51 17.23 31.94
CA ASN A 367 -2.08 15.94 32.33
C ASN A 367 -1.35 14.78 31.64
N ILE A 368 -0.09 14.54 32.05
CA ILE A 368 0.75 13.48 31.54
C ILE A 368 0.87 12.38 32.59
N ILE A 369 0.55 11.15 32.20
CA ILE A 369 0.58 9.97 33.05
C ILE A 369 1.93 9.28 32.88
N ALA A 370 2.78 9.32 33.89
CA ALA A 370 4.05 8.61 33.87
C ALA A 370 3.86 7.10 34.08
N ALA A 371 4.60 6.29 33.29
CA ALA A 371 4.63 4.84 33.42
C ALA A 371 6.03 4.34 33.78
N SER A 372 6.07 3.29 34.62
CA SER A 372 7.30 2.71 35.17
C SER A 372 7.85 1.54 34.36
N SER A 373 6.98 0.83 33.63
CA SER A 373 7.32 -0.31 32.78
C SER A 373 6.49 -0.29 31.49
N LEU A 374 6.82 -1.15 30.53
CA LEU A 374 6.07 -1.25 29.28
C LEU A 374 4.65 -1.80 29.53
N THR A 375 4.50 -2.77 30.43
CA THR A 375 3.20 -3.30 30.85
C THR A 375 2.36 -2.22 31.53
N ASP A 376 2.93 -1.51 32.51
CA ASP A 376 2.25 -0.40 33.21
C ASP A 376 1.81 0.71 32.23
N ALA A 377 2.63 0.98 31.19
CA ALA A 377 2.29 1.93 30.15
C ALA A 377 1.09 1.48 29.31
N ALA A 378 1.06 0.20 28.91
CA ALA A 378 -0.04 -0.39 28.16
C ALA A 378 -1.35 -0.39 28.97
N GLU A 379 -1.32 -0.84 30.21
CA GLU A 379 -2.49 -0.83 31.11
C GLU A 379 -3.06 0.58 31.27
N LYS A 380 -2.20 1.56 31.53
CA LYS A 380 -2.60 2.96 31.72
C LYS A 380 -3.20 3.58 30.46
N VAL A 381 -2.58 3.35 29.29
CA VAL A 381 -3.09 3.95 28.04
C VAL A 381 -4.38 3.30 27.60
N VAL A 382 -4.54 1.98 27.77
CA VAL A 382 -5.79 1.27 27.47
C VAL A 382 -6.92 1.76 28.37
N ALA A 383 -6.67 1.88 29.69
CA ALA A 383 -7.64 2.44 30.61
C ALA A 383 -8.01 3.89 30.26
N ALA A 384 -7.02 4.71 29.90
CA ALA A 384 -7.24 6.12 29.53
C ALA A 384 -8.01 6.26 28.20
N ALA A 385 -7.86 5.32 27.25
CA ALA A 385 -8.61 5.30 26.00
C ALA A 385 -10.07 4.80 26.14
N GLY A 386 -10.49 4.41 27.36
CA GLY A 386 -11.82 3.85 27.60
C GLY A 386 -11.93 2.38 27.19
N GLY A 387 -10.83 1.65 27.18
CA GLY A 387 -10.79 0.20 26.99
C GLY A 387 -11.54 -0.54 28.13
N ALA A 388 -12.13 -1.67 27.79
CA ALA A 388 -12.92 -2.48 28.71
C ALA A 388 -12.11 -2.82 29.98
N LYS A 389 -12.80 -2.66 31.12
CA LYS A 389 -12.34 -3.19 32.41
C LYS A 389 -12.42 -4.71 32.39
#